data_329328da0bf98ed9d8e98b6965ecdd1c
#
_entry.id   329328da0bf98ed9d8e98b6965ecdd1c
#
_cell.length_a   1.000
_cell.length_b   1.000
_cell.length_c   1.000
_cell.angle_alpha   90.00
_cell.angle_beta   90.00
_cell.angle_gamma   90.00
#
_symmetry.space_group_name_H-M   'P 1'
#
loop_
_entity.id
_entity.type
_entity.pdbx_description
1 polymer ?
#
loop_
_entity_poly.entity_id
_entity_poly.type
_entity_poly.pdbx_seq_one_letter_code
_entity_poly.pdbx_strand_id
1 'polypeptide(L)'
;MFLVSTRNIRPELGGMQNLMEGLSNALLNHGPVKVFADNHDDAKIYDQNSKVSIERVSGFKIFRKYRNANLVKDFIEGNQIRACFFDHWKSIENIDLQILKKSKSFCLIHSKEINHPAGSSLNKRVVKALNKADFVIANSKFTKELALKLGVKDVIVINPGCNYPLTVNEKSREFSKNIFGNSSPKLITVSRLDGRKSHQNILMTIKNLLPKFPKLKYVSIGDGEEKRNLEKLKIELGLEKNVELIFSSTEQEKVGLLEQSDVFVMPSVVYKKSVEGFGISYIEAASYGKPSIGGIYGGEGDAIKSGITGYLCNGNDLNAIYETLLKILSGEKYKELGINAYEFSKEFSWEKIIKKYISLI
;
A
#
# COMPACT_ATOMS: atom_id res chain seq x y z
N MET A 1 -12.98 21.16 12.10
CA MET A 1 -12.34 20.98 10.79
C MET A 1 -11.10 20.12 10.94
N PHE A 2 -10.72 19.37 9.88
CA PHE A 2 -9.49 18.59 9.84
C PHE A 2 -8.56 19.14 8.76
N LEU A 3 -7.26 19.01 8.99
CA LEU A 3 -6.23 19.38 8.04
C LEU A 3 -5.40 18.15 7.68
N VAL A 4 -5.16 17.95 6.38
CA VAL A 4 -4.27 16.89 5.87
C VAL A 4 -3.15 17.56 5.08
N SER A 5 -1.91 17.33 5.47
CA SER A 5 -0.73 17.78 4.73
C SER A 5 -0.01 16.57 4.15
N THR A 6 -0.05 16.44 2.84
CA THR A 6 0.48 15.28 2.14
C THR A 6 1.31 15.67 0.93
N ARG A 7 2.30 14.84 0.62
CA ARG A 7 3.04 14.91 -0.64
C ARG A 7 2.47 13.95 -1.68
N ASN A 8 1.61 13.05 -1.24
CA ASN A 8 1.14 11.91 -2.00
C ASN A 8 -0.39 11.86 -1.96
N ILE A 9 -1.04 12.38 -3.00
CA ILE A 9 -2.48 12.22 -3.22
C ILE A 9 -2.74 12.07 -4.72
N ARG A 10 -3.88 11.53 -5.11
CA ARG A 10 -4.28 11.46 -6.52
C ARG A 10 -4.16 12.82 -7.23
N PRO A 11 -3.94 12.86 -8.56
CA PRO A 11 -4.15 11.77 -9.53
C PRO A 11 -3.00 10.76 -9.62
N GLU A 12 -1.85 10.99 -9.00
CA GLU A 12 -0.77 9.99 -8.98
C GLU A 12 -1.27 8.69 -8.35
N LEU A 13 -0.89 7.53 -8.93
CA LEU A 13 -1.32 6.21 -8.47
C LEU A 13 -0.28 5.59 -7.54
N GLY A 14 -0.75 4.99 -6.45
CA GLY A 14 0.11 4.27 -5.50
C GLY A 14 -0.55 4.05 -4.14
N GLY A 15 0.04 3.19 -3.32
CA GLY A 15 -0.49 2.86 -2.00
C GLY A 15 -0.60 4.05 -1.05
N MET A 16 0.37 4.98 -1.11
CA MET A 16 0.35 6.20 -0.29
C MET A 16 -0.75 7.16 -0.73
N GLN A 17 -0.93 7.32 -2.03
CA GLN A 17 -1.96 8.16 -2.62
C GLN A 17 -3.35 7.65 -2.25
N ASN A 18 -3.58 6.35 -2.38
CA ASN A 18 -4.83 5.71 -1.97
C ASN A 18 -5.08 5.85 -0.45
N LEU A 19 -4.04 5.73 0.37
CA LEU A 19 -4.12 5.91 1.81
C LEU A 19 -4.57 7.33 2.17
N MET A 20 -3.90 8.35 1.61
CA MET A 20 -4.18 9.75 1.96
C MET A 20 -5.53 10.22 1.41
N GLU A 21 -5.93 9.76 0.23
CA GLU A 21 -7.28 9.98 -0.30
C GLU A 21 -8.35 9.33 0.58
N GLY A 22 -8.16 8.04 0.91
CA GLY A 22 -9.10 7.30 1.74
C GLY A 22 -9.25 7.90 3.14
N LEU A 23 -8.14 8.28 3.77
CA LEU A 23 -8.14 8.98 5.07
C LEU A 23 -8.90 10.31 4.97
N SER A 24 -8.60 11.13 3.95
CA SER A 24 -9.24 12.43 3.76
C SER A 24 -10.75 12.29 3.54
N ASN A 25 -11.17 11.33 2.73
CA ASN A 25 -12.59 11.04 2.49
C ASN A 25 -13.30 10.49 3.73
N ALA A 26 -12.64 9.64 4.51
CA ALA A 26 -13.21 9.10 5.75
C ALA A 26 -13.39 10.18 6.83
N LEU A 27 -12.48 11.15 6.90
CA LEU A 27 -12.58 12.29 7.81
C LEU A 27 -13.77 13.20 7.50
N LEU A 28 -14.25 13.28 6.24
CA LEU A 28 -15.42 14.08 5.85
C LEU A 28 -16.69 13.71 6.63
N ASN A 29 -16.83 12.44 7.03
CA ASN A 29 -17.96 12.00 7.84
C ASN A 29 -17.94 12.57 9.28
N HIS A 30 -16.81 13.18 9.68
CA HIS A 30 -16.57 13.73 11.01
C HIS A 30 -16.38 15.26 11.02
N GLY A 31 -16.40 15.88 9.84
CA GLY A 31 -16.31 17.34 9.67
C GLY A 31 -15.56 17.77 8.40
N PRO A 32 -15.55 19.07 8.09
CA PRO A 32 -14.85 19.58 6.92
C PRO A 32 -13.37 19.23 6.91
N VAL A 33 -12.82 18.94 5.72
CA VAL A 33 -11.43 18.55 5.49
C VAL A 33 -10.77 19.51 4.51
N LYS A 34 -9.62 20.08 4.88
CA LYS A 34 -8.71 20.81 4.00
C LYS A 34 -7.46 19.98 3.77
N VAL A 35 -7.07 19.84 2.51
CA VAL A 35 -5.87 19.11 2.09
C VAL A 35 -4.88 20.08 1.45
N PHE A 36 -3.64 20.09 1.95
CA PHE A 36 -2.50 20.70 1.26
C PHE A 36 -1.64 19.60 0.65
N ALA A 37 -1.43 19.67 -0.67
CA ALA A 37 -0.75 18.60 -1.40
C ALA A 37 0.26 19.15 -2.41
N ASP A 38 1.28 18.34 -2.74
CA ASP A 38 2.19 18.68 -3.86
C ASP A 38 1.40 18.76 -5.18
N ASN A 39 1.78 19.69 -6.07
CA ASN A 39 1.15 19.83 -7.38
C ASN A 39 1.53 18.68 -8.31
N HIS A 40 0.57 18.32 -9.19
CA HIS A 40 0.71 17.35 -10.27
C HIS A 40 0.06 17.92 -11.54
N ASP A 41 0.57 17.58 -12.71
CA ASP A 41 0.11 18.18 -13.98
C ASP A 41 -1.39 17.89 -14.22
N ASP A 42 -1.87 16.69 -13.89
CA ASP A 42 -3.27 16.30 -14.05
C ASP A 42 -4.16 16.62 -12.83
N ALA A 43 -3.64 17.37 -11.85
CA ALA A 43 -4.32 17.63 -10.59
C ALA A 43 -5.66 18.35 -10.76
N LYS A 44 -5.76 19.27 -11.71
CA LYS A 44 -6.94 20.15 -11.90
C LYS A 44 -8.23 19.37 -12.09
N ILE A 45 -8.21 18.34 -12.94
CA ILE A 45 -9.39 17.52 -13.23
C ILE A 45 -9.80 16.71 -12.00
N TYR A 46 -8.80 16.13 -11.30
CA TYR A 46 -9.04 15.37 -10.09
C TYR A 46 -9.62 16.27 -8.98
N ASP A 47 -9.03 17.44 -8.74
CA ASP A 47 -9.42 18.34 -7.66
C ASP A 47 -10.83 18.90 -7.84
N GLN A 48 -11.26 19.16 -9.08
CA GLN A 48 -12.63 19.58 -9.40
C GLN A 48 -13.68 18.52 -9.05
N ASN A 49 -13.33 17.24 -9.11
CA ASN A 49 -14.21 16.12 -8.79
C ASN A 49 -14.02 15.58 -7.36
N SER A 50 -13.07 16.13 -6.62
CA SER A 50 -12.77 15.70 -5.25
C SER A 50 -13.84 16.17 -4.26
N LYS A 51 -14.19 15.31 -3.31
CA LYS A 51 -15.10 15.64 -2.21
C LYS A 51 -14.43 16.51 -1.13
N VAL A 52 -13.10 16.52 -1.07
CA VAL A 52 -12.34 17.33 -0.12
C VAL A 52 -11.78 18.59 -0.77
N SER A 53 -11.64 19.68 0.00
CA SER A 53 -10.99 20.90 -0.48
C SER A 53 -9.49 20.69 -0.57
N ILE A 54 -8.93 20.64 -1.80
CA ILE A 54 -7.51 20.44 -2.05
C ILE A 54 -6.88 21.75 -2.51
N GLU A 55 -5.73 22.08 -1.91
CA GLU A 55 -4.87 23.16 -2.34
C GLU A 55 -3.50 22.63 -2.72
N ARG A 56 -3.07 22.90 -3.97
CA ARG A 56 -1.86 22.36 -4.53
C ARG A 56 -0.68 23.33 -4.35
N VAL A 57 0.40 22.80 -3.78
CA VAL A 57 1.64 23.53 -3.56
C VAL A 57 2.54 23.41 -4.78
N SER A 58 2.67 24.48 -5.54
CA SER A 58 3.47 24.55 -6.78
C SER A 58 4.89 25.05 -6.55
N GLY A 59 5.71 25.05 -7.63
CA GLY A 59 7.04 25.64 -7.70
C GLY A 59 8.18 24.64 -7.45
N PHE A 60 9.42 25.14 -7.37
CA PHE A 60 10.61 24.30 -7.27
C PHE A 60 10.53 23.31 -6.11
N LYS A 61 10.80 22.03 -6.40
CA LYS A 61 10.67 20.89 -5.48
C LYS A 61 11.40 21.08 -4.14
N ILE A 62 12.58 21.74 -4.16
CA ILE A 62 13.39 22.00 -2.97
C ILE A 62 12.66 22.89 -1.97
N PHE A 63 11.89 23.87 -2.44
CA PHE A 63 11.19 24.85 -1.61
C PHE A 63 9.74 24.46 -1.28
N ARG A 64 9.17 23.41 -1.93
CA ARG A 64 7.77 23.01 -1.71
C ARG A 64 7.48 22.69 -0.24
N LYS A 65 8.38 21.99 0.43
CA LYS A 65 8.23 21.64 1.85
C LYS A 65 8.09 22.86 2.77
N TYR A 66 8.78 23.95 2.47
CA TYR A 66 8.69 25.19 3.25
C TYR A 66 7.39 25.94 2.94
N ARG A 67 7.01 26.00 1.66
CA ARG A 67 5.72 26.60 1.27
C ARG A 67 4.54 25.85 1.84
N ASN A 68 4.56 24.51 1.77
CA ASN A 68 3.53 23.68 2.40
C ASN A 68 3.45 23.95 3.90
N ALA A 69 4.59 24.01 4.61
CA ALA A 69 4.62 24.30 6.03
C ALA A 69 4.04 25.68 6.36
N ASN A 70 4.32 26.71 5.55
CA ASN A 70 3.76 28.05 5.75
C ASN A 70 2.23 28.05 5.53
N LEU A 71 1.73 27.42 4.46
CA LEU A 71 0.29 27.30 4.21
C LEU A 71 -0.42 26.57 5.36
N VAL A 72 0.16 25.47 5.83
CA VAL A 72 -0.36 24.72 6.98
C VAL A 72 -0.38 25.61 8.24
N LYS A 73 0.69 26.36 8.50
CA LYS A 73 0.77 27.29 9.64
C LYS A 73 -0.32 28.35 9.56
N ASP A 74 -0.38 29.08 8.45
CA ASP A 74 -1.33 30.19 8.26
C ASP A 74 -2.78 29.66 8.38
N PHE A 75 -3.03 28.45 7.86
CA PHE A 75 -4.36 27.85 7.96
C PHE A 75 -4.72 27.43 9.40
N ILE A 76 -3.78 26.88 10.16
CA ILE A 76 -3.98 26.55 11.59
C ILE A 76 -4.22 27.83 12.42
N GLU A 77 -3.49 28.91 12.11
CA GLU A 77 -3.64 30.19 12.82
C GLU A 77 -4.98 30.87 12.55
N GLY A 78 -5.52 30.71 11.33
CA GLY A 78 -6.78 31.34 10.92
C GLY A 78 -8.05 30.50 11.15
N ASN A 79 -7.94 29.24 11.60
CA ASN A 79 -9.06 28.32 11.69
C ASN A 79 -9.04 27.46 12.97
N GLN A 80 -10.23 27.01 13.40
CA GLN A 80 -10.36 26.02 14.47
C GLN A 80 -10.15 24.62 13.92
N ILE A 81 -8.95 24.06 14.11
CA ILE A 81 -8.56 22.74 13.64
C ILE A 81 -8.65 21.74 14.80
N ARG A 82 -9.43 20.66 14.60
CA ARG A 82 -9.51 19.55 15.58
C ARG A 82 -8.26 18.69 15.54
N ALA A 83 -7.81 18.34 14.32
CA ALA A 83 -6.62 17.53 14.14
C ALA A 83 -5.95 17.80 12.79
N CYS A 84 -4.61 17.65 12.78
CA CYS A 84 -3.75 17.72 11.61
C CYS A 84 -3.13 16.34 11.33
N PHE A 85 -3.15 15.91 10.07
CA PHE A 85 -2.59 14.63 9.61
C PHE A 85 -1.47 14.87 8.62
N PHE A 86 -0.30 14.30 8.89
CA PHE A 86 0.90 14.41 8.08
C PHE A 86 1.28 13.03 7.53
N ASP A 87 1.41 12.90 6.21
CA ASP A 87 1.72 11.64 5.54
C ASP A 87 3.17 11.16 5.71
N HIS A 88 4.06 12.05 6.18
CA HIS A 88 5.48 11.83 6.19
C HIS A 88 6.18 12.76 7.19
N TRP A 89 7.29 12.33 7.81
CA TRP A 89 8.05 13.16 8.74
C TRP A 89 8.52 14.51 8.14
N LYS A 90 8.73 14.57 6.81
CA LYS A 90 9.09 15.83 6.13
C LYS A 90 7.94 16.84 6.05
N SER A 91 6.71 16.37 6.12
CA SER A 91 5.52 17.22 6.08
C SER A 91 5.33 17.98 7.40
N ILE A 92 5.80 17.41 8.53
CA ILE A 92 5.75 18.05 9.85
C ILE A 92 7.08 18.73 10.25
N GLU A 93 8.20 18.40 9.60
CA GLU A 93 9.56 18.81 10.00
C GLU A 93 9.70 20.34 10.19
N ASN A 94 9.11 21.12 9.27
CA ASN A 94 9.26 22.58 9.24
C ASN A 94 8.12 23.35 9.92
N ILE A 95 7.23 22.68 10.64
CA ILE A 95 6.15 23.32 11.40
C ILE A 95 6.61 23.51 12.84
N ASP A 96 6.39 24.69 13.37
CA ASP A 96 6.77 25.02 14.74
C ASP A 96 5.90 24.28 15.75
N LEU A 97 6.50 23.87 16.87
CA LEU A 97 5.81 23.13 17.91
C LEU A 97 4.64 23.94 18.52
N GLN A 98 4.78 25.26 18.62
CA GLN A 98 3.71 26.14 19.12
C GLN A 98 2.47 26.13 18.21
N ILE A 99 2.67 26.00 16.90
CA ILE A 99 1.57 25.88 15.93
C ILE A 99 0.91 24.51 16.05
N LEU A 100 1.68 23.42 16.13
CA LEU A 100 1.16 22.07 16.28
C LEU A 100 0.32 21.90 17.56
N LYS A 101 0.68 22.59 18.66
CA LYS A 101 -0.07 22.56 19.92
C LYS A 101 -1.47 23.17 19.86
N LYS A 102 -1.81 23.88 18.78
CA LYS A 102 -3.17 24.43 18.59
C LYS A 102 -4.21 23.39 18.18
N SER A 103 -3.78 22.19 17.79
CA SER A 103 -4.64 21.07 17.39
C SER A 103 -3.96 19.74 17.69
N LYS A 104 -4.69 18.63 17.70
CA LYS A 104 -4.07 17.30 17.75
C LYS A 104 -3.30 17.04 16.45
N SER A 105 -2.11 16.47 16.55
CA SER A 105 -1.23 16.22 15.41
C SER A 105 -0.86 14.75 15.26
N PHE A 106 -1.10 14.21 14.05
CA PHE A 106 -0.82 12.84 13.68
C PHE A 106 0.24 12.81 12.58
N CYS A 107 1.32 12.04 12.76
CA CYS A 107 2.30 11.81 11.71
C CYS A 107 2.34 10.32 11.36
N LEU A 108 2.00 9.99 10.10
CA LEU A 108 1.97 8.63 9.59
C LEU A 108 3.37 8.21 9.15
N ILE A 109 3.74 6.94 9.43
CA ILE A 109 5.02 6.33 9.04
C ILE A 109 4.79 4.97 8.37
N HIS A 110 5.66 4.65 7.35
CA HIS A 110 5.44 3.55 6.42
C HIS A 110 6.62 2.60 6.23
N SER A 111 7.66 2.70 7.02
CA SER A 111 8.93 1.96 7.06
C SER A 111 10.09 2.56 6.28
N LYS A 112 10.01 2.65 4.94
CA LYS A 112 11.16 3.03 4.08
C LYS A 112 11.72 4.41 4.41
N GLU A 113 10.87 5.38 4.67
CA GLU A 113 11.24 6.80 4.87
C GLU A 113 11.85 7.06 6.25
N ILE A 114 11.68 6.14 7.18
CA ILE A 114 12.30 6.21 8.52
C ILE A 114 13.51 5.29 8.67
N ASN A 115 13.70 4.29 7.77
CA ASN A 115 14.75 3.29 7.87
C ASN A 115 16.12 3.86 7.50
N HIS A 116 16.71 4.61 8.42
CA HIS A 116 18.03 5.19 8.31
C HIS A 116 18.94 4.65 9.43
N PRO A 117 20.26 4.54 9.20
CA PRO A 117 21.18 4.09 10.25
C PRO A 117 21.01 4.90 11.53
N ALA A 118 20.86 4.21 12.65
CA ALA A 118 20.71 4.83 13.96
C ALA A 118 21.85 5.81 14.25
N GLY A 119 21.53 6.99 14.79
CA GLY A 119 22.49 8.05 15.09
C GLY A 119 22.98 8.86 13.89
N SER A 120 22.64 8.50 12.65
CA SER A 120 22.97 9.30 11.46
C SER A 120 22.26 10.67 11.51
N SER A 121 22.78 11.67 10.79
CA SER A 121 22.16 13.00 10.69
C SER A 121 20.71 12.93 10.23
N LEU A 122 20.41 12.00 9.28
CA LEU A 122 19.06 11.84 8.77
C LEU A 122 18.15 11.15 9.80
N ASN A 123 18.65 10.13 10.52
CA ASN A 123 17.90 9.52 11.62
C ASN A 123 17.56 10.56 12.71
N LYS A 124 18.53 11.38 13.14
CA LYS A 124 18.30 12.45 14.14
C LYS A 124 17.21 13.42 13.68
N ARG A 125 17.20 13.79 12.39
CA ARG A 125 16.16 14.66 11.82
C ARG A 125 14.78 14.00 11.83
N VAL A 126 14.69 12.71 11.42
CA VAL A 126 13.47 11.92 11.44
C VAL A 126 12.90 11.88 12.86
N VAL A 127 13.71 11.45 13.83
CA VAL A 127 13.28 11.36 15.24
C VAL A 127 12.82 12.72 15.78
N LYS A 128 13.59 13.79 15.53
CA LYS A 128 13.21 15.15 15.94
C LYS A 128 11.89 15.59 15.33
N ALA A 129 11.64 15.29 14.06
CA ALA A 129 10.41 15.67 13.37
C ALA A 129 9.21 14.88 13.89
N LEU A 130 9.34 13.55 14.03
CA LEU A 130 8.27 12.69 14.51
C LEU A 130 7.88 12.98 15.96
N ASN A 131 8.86 13.22 16.83
CA ASN A 131 8.60 13.54 18.24
C ASN A 131 7.96 14.95 18.46
N LYS A 132 7.65 15.71 17.40
CA LYS A 132 6.80 16.91 17.47
C LYS A 132 5.30 16.55 17.44
N ALA A 133 4.92 15.43 16.83
CA ALA A 133 3.54 15.01 16.72
C ALA A 133 3.02 14.50 18.09
N ASP A 134 1.74 14.76 18.37
CA ASP A 134 1.08 14.12 19.52
C ASP A 134 0.99 12.60 19.34
N PHE A 135 0.78 12.16 18.08
CA PHE A 135 0.67 10.74 17.74
C PHE A 135 1.52 10.40 16.52
N VAL A 136 2.41 9.44 16.67
CA VAL A 136 3.11 8.81 15.54
C VAL A 136 2.39 7.51 15.21
N ILE A 137 1.86 7.43 13.99
CA ILE A 137 1.02 6.31 13.55
C ILE A 137 1.81 5.42 12.59
N ALA A 138 2.13 4.21 13.04
CA ALA A 138 2.76 3.19 12.22
C ALA A 138 1.70 2.37 11.47
N ASN A 139 1.95 2.08 10.19
CA ASN A 139 1.06 1.29 9.35
C ASN A 139 1.06 -0.22 9.70
N SER A 140 2.01 -0.69 10.52
CA SER A 140 2.12 -2.08 10.98
C SER A 140 2.92 -2.19 12.27
N LYS A 141 2.85 -3.35 12.92
CA LYS A 141 3.69 -3.68 14.08
C LYS A 141 5.18 -3.62 13.74
N PHE A 142 5.56 -4.14 12.56
CA PHE A 142 6.92 -4.05 12.05
C PHE A 142 7.41 -2.59 11.99
N THR A 143 6.62 -1.69 11.39
CA THR A 143 6.98 -0.27 11.28
C THR A 143 7.05 0.41 12.66
N LYS A 144 6.17 0.04 13.60
CA LYS A 144 6.24 0.48 14.99
C LYS A 144 7.57 0.08 15.65
N GLU A 145 7.92 -1.21 15.56
CA GLU A 145 9.18 -1.72 16.15
C GLU A 145 10.40 -1.03 15.53
N LEU A 146 10.39 -0.83 14.21
CA LEU A 146 11.45 -0.09 13.52
C LEU A 146 11.57 1.34 14.08
N ALA A 147 10.46 2.05 14.21
CA ALA A 147 10.45 3.43 14.72
C ALA A 147 10.97 3.51 16.17
N LEU A 148 10.53 2.60 17.05
CA LEU A 148 11.00 2.52 18.43
C LEU A 148 12.50 2.27 18.51
N LYS A 149 13.04 1.32 17.71
CA LYS A 149 14.48 1.05 17.62
C LYS A 149 15.30 2.27 17.13
N LEU A 150 14.69 3.14 16.36
CA LEU A 150 15.31 4.37 15.86
C LEU A 150 15.21 5.56 16.84
N GLY A 151 14.54 5.39 17.98
CA GLY A 151 14.41 6.41 19.04
C GLY A 151 13.15 7.29 18.94
N VAL A 152 12.16 6.90 18.13
CA VAL A 152 10.83 7.55 18.12
C VAL A 152 10.04 7.06 19.32
N LYS A 153 9.33 7.98 20.00
CA LYS A 153 8.52 7.66 21.20
C LYS A 153 7.05 7.47 20.82
N ASP A 154 6.34 6.76 21.67
CA ASP A 154 4.87 6.68 21.68
C ASP A 154 4.22 6.37 20.32
N VAL A 155 4.69 5.31 19.66
CA VAL A 155 4.20 4.89 18.35
C VAL A 155 2.97 3.99 18.49
N ILE A 156 1.87 4.40 17.85
CA ILE A 156 0.60 3.65 17.80
C ILE A 156 0.50 2.92 16.46
N VAL A 157 -0.04 1.71 16.44
CA VAL A 157 -0.33 1.00 15.20
C VAL A 157 -1.78 1.25 14.79
N ILE A 158 -1.96 1.87 13.62
CA ILE A 158 -3.23 1.91 12.91
C ILE A 158 -2.94 1.48 11.47
N ASN A 159 -3.39 0.28 11.13
CA ASN A 159 -3.21 -0.25 9.78
C ASN A 159 -3.97 0.61 8.76
N PRO A 160 -3.51 0.66 7.50
CA PRO A 160 -4.18 1.39 6.43
C PRO A 160 -5.62 0.94 6.22
N GLY A 161 -6.52 1.88 6.00
CA GLY A 161 -7.87 1.58 5.50
C GLY A 161 -7.85 1.18 4.03
N CYS A 162 -8.82 0.39 3.62
CA CYS A 162 -8.99 -0.12 2.27
C CYS A 162 -10.35 0.34 1.69
N ASN A 163 -10.34 0.79 0.43
CA ASN A 163 -11.55 1.20 -0.30
C ASN A 163 -12.22 0.04 -1.06
N TYR A 164 -11.72 -1.17 -0.91
CA TYR A 164 -12.20 -2.36 -1.64
C TYR A 164 -13.17 -3.19 -0.78
N PRO A 165 -14.04 -4.03 -1.40
CA PRO A 165 -14.12 -4.26 -2.84
C PRO A 165 -14.82 -3.12 -3.60
N LEU A 166 -14.40 -2.89 -4.84
CA LEU A 166 -15.12 -2.06 -5.80
C LEU A 166 -16.03 -2.95 -6.66
N THR A 167 -17.17 -2.42 -7.11
CA THR A 167 -18.02 -3.12 -8.05
C THR A 167 -17.33 -3.24 -9.40
N VAL A 168 -17.23 -4.47 -9.91
CA VAL A 168 -16.63 -4.76 -11.21
C VAL A 168 -17.67 -4.60 -12.31
N ASN A 169 -17.38 -3.81 -13.34
CA ASN A 169 -18.26 -3.67 -14.49
C ASN A 169 -18.10 -4.85 -15.49
N GLU A 170 -19.08 -5.04 -16.34
CA GLU A 170 -19.11 -6.20 -17.27
C GLU A 170 -17.93 -6.17 -18.26
N LYS A 171 -17.54 -5.02 -18.79
CA LYS A 171 -16.38 -4.86 -19.67
C LYS A 171 -15.08 -5.37 -19.02
N SER A 172 -14.90 -5.09 -17.74
CA SER A 172 -13.73 -5.53 -16.99
C SER A 172 -13.78 -7.02 -16.64
N ARG A 173 -14.96 -7.58 -16.43
CA ARG A 173 -15.13 -9.04 -16.30
C ARG A 173 -14.80 -9.75 -17.61
N GLU A 174 -15.27 -9.23 -18.74
CA GLU A 174 -14.95 -9.78 -20.06
C GLU A 174 -13.44 -9.69 -20.36
N PHE A 175 -12.82 -8.53 -20.10
CA PHE A 175 -11.36 -8.37 -20.19
C PHE A 175 -10.62 -9.44 -19.38
N SER A 176 -11.02 -9.63 -18.12
CA SER A 176 -10.38 -10.61 -17.23
C SER A 176 -10.61 -12.05 -17.68
N LYS A 177 -11.80 -12.39 -18.22
CA LYS A 177 -12.10 -13.67 -18.82
C LYS A 177 -11.20 -13.95 -20.03
N ASN A 178 -10.95 -12.93 -20.87
CA ASN A 178 -10.06 -13.06 -22.03
C ASN A 178 -8.61 -13.31 -21.61
N ILE A 179 -8.12 -12.63 -20.55
CA ILE A 179 -6.76 -12.82 -20.04
C ILE A 179 -6.58 -14.20 -19.40
N PHE A 180 -7.49 -14.62 -18.52
CA PHE A 180 -7.37 -15.91 -17.82
C PHE A 180 -7.86 -17.10 -18.64
N GLY A 181 -8.86 -16.91 -19.51
CA GLY A 181 -9.47 -18.01 -20.27
C GLY A 181 -9.92 -19.15 -19.37
N ASN A 182 -9.66 -20.39 -19.83
CA ASN A 182 -9.93 -21.63 -19.10
C ASN A 182 -8.75 -22.06 -18.20
N SER A 183 -7.89 -21.11 -17.80
CA SER A 183 -6.74 -21.42 -16.94
C SER A 183 -7.17 -21.75 -15.52
N SER A 184 -6.43 -22.67 -14.90
CA SER A 184 -6.60 -23.03 -13.48
C SER A 184 -5.30 -23.69 -12.97
N PRO A 185 -4.78 -23.27 -11.81
CA PRO A 185 -5.19 -22.12 -11.00
C PRO A 185 -4.79 -20.77 -11.62
N LYS A 186 -5.43 -19.68 -11.15
CA LYS A 186 -5.21 -18.31 -11.58
C LYS A 186 -4.49 -17.53 -10.47
N LEU A 187 -3.25 -17.17 -10.73
CA LEU A 187 -2.43 -16.40 -9.78
C LEU A 187 -2.32 -14.94 -10.21
N ILE A 188 -2.25 -14.03 -9.25
CA ILE A 188 -2.12 -12.59 -9.53
C ILE A 188 -1.16 -11.90 -8.58
N THR A 189 -0.44 -10.91 -9.10
CA THR A 189 0.29 -9.89 -8.31
C THR A 189 -0.13 -8.51 -8.79
N VAL A 190 -0.37 -7.60 -7.85
CA VAL A 190 -0.61 -6.17 -8.12
C VAL A 190 0.41 -5.37 -7.32
N SER A 191 1.44 -4.85 -7.98
CA SER A 191 2.50 -4.11 -7.31
C SER A 191 3.39 -3.37 -8.30
N ARG A 192 4.24 -2.46 -7.79
CA ARG A 192 5.34 -1.94 -8.60
C ARG A 192 6.30 -3.08 -8.96
N LEU A 193 6.85 -3.03 -10.17
CA LEU A 193 7.86 -3.98 -10.63
C LEU A 193 9.24 -3.52 -10.13
N ASP A 194 9.52 -3.75 -8.85
CA ASP A 194 10.82 -3.49 -8.22
C ASP A 194 11.37 -4.78 -7.58
N GLY A 195 12.69 -4.86 -7.39
CA GLY A 195 13.35 -6.06 -6.88
C GLY A 195 12.85 -6.53 -5.50
N ARG A 196 12.17 -5.68 -4.74
CA ARG A 196 11.57 -6.03 -3.45
C ARG A 196 10.37 -6.97 -3.57
N LYS A 197 9.68 -6.98 -4.70
CA LYS A 197 8.44 -7.74 -4.90
C LYS A 197 8.65 -9.18 -5.35
N SER A 198 9.91 -9.58 -5.55
CA SER A 198 10.31 -10.95 -5.86
C SER A 198 9.68 -11.56 -7.13
N HIS A 199 9.30 -10.72 -8.12
CA HIS A 199 8.69 -11.17 -9.36
C HIS A 199 9.51 -12.22 -10.11
N GLN A 200 10.84 -12.07 -10.15
CA GLN A 200 11.73 -13.03 -10.81
C GLN A 200 11.61 -14.43 -10.18
N ASN A 201 11.58 -14.52 -8.85
CA ASN A 201 11.44 -15.78 -8.14
C ASN A 201 10.04 -16.38 -8.34
N ILE A 202 9.00 -15.56 -8.48
CA ILE A 202 7.66 -16.02 -8.82
C ILE A 202 7.68 -16.68 -10.22
N LEU A 203 8.28 -16.03 -11.24
CA LEU A 203 8.36 -16.58 -12.59
C LEU A 203 9.11 -17.93 -12.62
N MET A 204 10.27 -18.02 -11.94
CA MET A 204 11.03 -19.26 -11.83
C MET A 204 10.21 -20.37 -11.12
N THR A 205 9.49 -20.01 -10.07
CA THR A 205 8.62 -20.96 -9.35
C THR A 205 7.47 -21.43 -10.21
N ILE A 206 6.85 -20.55 -11.00
CA ILE A 206 5.78 -20.92 -11.94
C ILE A 206 6.28 -21.96 -12.94
N LYS A 207 7.48 -21.77 -13.51
CA LYS A 207 8.10 -22.77 -14.39
C LYS A 207 8.14 -24.16 -13.76
N ASN A 208 8.51 -24.22 -12.49
CA ASN A 208 8.60 -25.49 -11.75
C ASN A 208 7.23 -26.07 -11.38
N LEU A 209 6.18 -25.27 -11.34
CA LEU A 209 4.81 -25.72 -11.05
C LEU A 209 4.06 -26.26 -12.27
N LEU A 210 4.45 -25.87 -13.49
CA LEU A 210 3.73 -26.25 -14.72
C LEU A 210 3.59 -27.77 -14.93
N PRO A 211 4.55 -28.65 -14.56
CA PRO A 211 4.34 -30.11 -14.67
C PRO A 211 3.15 -30.63 -13.85
N LYS A 212 2.86 -29.95 -12.70
CA LYS A 212 1.71 -30.30 -11.83
C LYS A 212 0.44 -29.53 -12.18
N PHE A 213 0.59 -28.31 -12.67
CA PHE A 213 -0.51 -27.40 -13.01
C PHE A 213 -0.34 -26.82 -14.44
N PRO A 214 -0.50 -27.66 -15.50
CA PRO A 214 -0.19 -27.24 -16.88
C PRO A 214 -1.08 -26.09 -17.39
N LYS A 215 -2.26 -25.89 -16.79
CA LYS A 215 -3.18 -24.80 -17.11
C LYS A 215 -3.04 -23.57 -16.19
N LEU A 216 -2.02 -23.54 -15.31
CA LEU A 216 -1.78 -22.38 -14.47
C LEU A 216 -1.57 -21.13 -15.31
N LYS A 217 -2.18 -20.04 -14.90
CA LYS A 217 -1.94 -18.69 -15.44
C LYS A 217 -1.58 -17.73 -14.31
N TYR A 218 -0.52 -16.97 -14.51
CA TYR A 218 -0.09 -15.90 -13.63
C TYR A 218 -0.22 -14.56 -14.33
N VAL A 219 -0.82 -13.59 -13.66
CA VAL A 219 -0.96 -12.21 -14.13
C VAL A 219 -0.22 -11.29 -13.16
N SER A 220 0.68 -10.45 -13.68
CA SER A 220 1.35 -9.40 -12.91
C SER A 220 0.93 -8.04 -13.43
N ILE A 221 0.36 -7.20 -12.55
CA ILE A 221 -0.08 -5.85 -12.88
C ILE A 221 0.82 -4.84 -12.20
N GLY A 222 1.40 -3.93 -12.98
CA GLY A 222 2.16 -2.80 -12.49
C GLY A 222 3.31 -2.41 -13.40
N ASP A 223 3.97 -1.31 -13.07
CA ASP A 223 5.13 -0.79 -13.80
C ASP A 223 6.32 -0.59 -12.85
N GLY A 224 7.52 -0.51 -13.39
CA GLY A 224 8.73 -0.31 -12.61
C GLY A 224 10.03 -0.69 -13.33
N GLU A 225 11.13 -0.56 -12.62
CA GLU A 225 12.48 -0.76 -13.14
C GLU A 225 12.75 -2.18 -13.66
N GLU A 226 12.05 -3.19 -13.13
CA GLU A 226 12.22 -4.60 -13.51
C GLU A 226 11.45 -5.03 -14.77
N LYS A 227 10.65 -4.14 -15.38
CA LYS A 227 9.81 -4.44 -16.54
C LYS A 227 10.53 -5.23 -17.63
N ARG A 228 11.65 -4.67 -18.16
CA ARG A 228 12.41 -5.30 -19.24
C ARG A 228 13.02 -6.65 -18.85
N ASN A 229 13.50 -6.74 -17.59
CA ASN A 229 14.11 -7.97 -17.08
C ASN A 229 13.05 -9.08 -16.97
N LEU A 230 11.83 -8.75 -16.52
CA LEU A 230 10.75 -9.71 -16.40
C LEU A 230 10.20 -10.18 -17.76
N GLU A 231 10.12 -9.29 -18.75
CA GLU A 231 9.75 -9.68 -20.13
C GLU A 231 10.79 -10.65 -20.71
N LYS A 232 12.06 -10.34 -20.55
CA LYS A 232 13.16 -11.22 -21.01
C LYS A 232 13.11 -12.58 -20.30
N LEU A 233 13.01 -12.58 -18.97
CA LEU A 233 12.97 -13.79 -18.17
C LEU A 233 11.74 -14.67 -18.52
N LYS A 234 10.58 -14.06 -18.78
CA LYS A 234 9.37 -14.77 -19.23
C LYS A 234 9.65 -15.58 -20.50
N ILE A 235 10.34 -15.00 -21.48
CA ILE A 235 10.69 -15.66 -22.76
C ILE A 235 11.74 -16.75 -22.51
N GLU A 236 12.81 -16.44 -21.76
CA GLU A 236 13.89 -17.39 -21.43
C GLU A 236 13.37 -18.66 -20.73
N LEU A 237 12.31 -18.52 -19.93
CA LEU A 237 11.67 -19.63 -19.22
C LEU A 237 10.59 -20.34 -20.05
N GLY A 238 10.24 -19.85 -21.24
CA GLY A 238 9.17 -20.37 -22.09
C GLY A 238 7.79 -20.25 -21.43
N LEU A 239 7.49 -19.11 -20.81
CA LEU A 239 6.28 -18.87 -20.03
C LEU A 239 5.23 -17.99 -20.74
N GLU A 240 5.37 -17.73 -22.04
CA GLU A 240 4.54 -16.78 -22.79
C GLU A 240 3.04 -17.13 -22.72
N LYS A 241 2.71 -18.44 -22.69
CA LYS A 241 1.32 -18.91 -22.56
C LYS A 241 0.76 -18.80 -21.14
N ASN A 242 1.62 -18.92 -20.14
CA ASN A 242 1.25 -19.04 -18.73
C ASN A 242 1.39 -17.76 -17.93
N VAL A 243 2.11 -16.76 -18.44
CA VAL A 243 2.39 -15.50 -17.74
C VAL A 243 1.96 -14.31 -18.58
N GLU A 244 1.18 -13.43 -17.98
CA GLU A 244 0.79 -12.14 -18.55
C GLU A 244 1.36 -11.01 -17.70
N LEU A 245 2.10 -10.08 -18.32
CA LEU A 245 2.67 -8.89 -17.67
C LEU A 245 1.92 -7.67 -18.19
N ILE A 246 1.11 -7.04 -17.34
CA ILE A 246 0.28 -5.87 -17.66
C ILE A 246 0.91 -4.64 -17.02
N PHE A 247 1.52 -3.78 -17.83
CA PHE A 247 2.27 -2.61 -17.34
C PHE A 247 1.41 -1.35 -17.14
N SER A 248 0.23 -1.33 -17.73
CA SER A 248 -0.76 -0.28 -17.54
C SER A 248 -2.16 -0.89 -17.56
N SER A 249 -2.95 -0.56 -16.56
CA SER A 249 -4.35 -1.00 -16.46
C SER A 249 -5.17 0.09 -15.80
N THR A 250 -6.45 0.15 -16.17
CA THR A 250 -7.43 0.93 -15.43
C THR A 250 -7.71 0.27 -14.07
N GLU A 251 -8.27 1.04 -13.15
CA GLU A 251 -8.72 0.53 -11.85
C GLU A 251 -9.74 -0.60 -12.02
N GLN A 252 -10.66 -0.47 -12.98
CA GLN A 252 -11.69 -1.46 -13.28
C GLN A 252 -11.11 -2.77 -13.86
N GLU A 253 -10.11 -2.70 -14.74
CA GLU A 253 -9.40 -3.88 -15.24
C GLU A 253 -8.65 -4.61 -14.12
N LYS A 254 -7.97 -3.85 -13.25
CA LYS A 254 -7.28 -4.41 -12.09
C LYS A 254 -8.25 -5.17 -11.17
N VAL A 255 -9.39 -4.58 -10.83
CA VAL A 255 -10.35 -5.23 -9.94
C VAL A 255 -11.04 -6.41 -10.59
N GLY A 256 -11.30 -6.37 -11.91
CA GLY A 256 -11.81 -7.52 -12.66
C GLY A 256 -10.84 -8.71 -12.63
N LEU A 257 -9.55 -8.47 -12.78
CA LEU A 257 -8.51 -9.49 -12.66
C LEU A 257 -8.39 -10.04 -11.23
N LEU A 258 -8.49 -9.19 -10.21
CA LEU A 258 -8.54 -9.62 -8.81
C LEU A 258 -9.78 -10.49 -8.54
N GLU A 259 -10.96 -10.07 -9.00
CA GLU A 259 -12.22 -10.83 -8.82
C GLU A 259 -12.12 -12.25 -9.40
N GLN A 260 -11.43 -12.44 -10.53
CA GLN A 260 -11.33 -13.73 -11.22
C GLN A 260 -10.10 -14.56 -10.84
N SER A 261 -9.17 -14.04 -10.09
CA SER A 261 -8.00 -14.81 -9.63
C SER A 261 -8.37 -15.79 -8.51
N ASP A 262 -7.48 -16.72 -8.20
CA ASP A 262 -7.61 -17.69 -7.11
C ASP A 262 -6.71 -17.34 -5.94
N VAL A 263 -5.46 -16.89 -6.20
CA VAL A 263 -4.45 -16.61 -5.17
C VAL A 263 -3.68 -15.34 -5.53
N PHE A 264 -3.48 -14.48 -4.57
CA PHE A 264 -2.59 -13.32 -4.66
C PHE A 264 -1.17 -13.71 -4.23
N VAL A 265 -0.15 -13.43 -5.05
CA VAL A 265 1.22 -13.88 -4.79
C VAL A 265 2.18 -12.70 -4.82
N MET A 266 2.76 -12.33 -3.68
CA MET A 266 3.75 -11.26 -3.59
C MET A 266 4.70 -11.50 -2.39
N PRO A 267 5.56 -12.55 -2.42
CA PRO A 267 6.46 -12.87 -1.32
C PRO A 267 7.62 -11.84 -1.25
N SER A 268 7.30 -10.64 -0.76
CA SER A 268 8.22 -9.51 -0.73
C SER A 268 9.47 -9.82 0.08
N VAL A 269 10.59 -9.22 -0.34
CA VAL A 269 11.91 -9.39 0.27
C VAL A 269 12.50 -8.06 0.71
N VAL A 270 13.56 -8.11 1.49
CA VAL A 270 14.39 -6.93 1.73
C VAL A 270 15.22 -6.65 0.49
N TYR A 271 15.02 -5.49 -0.12
CA TYR A 271 15.81 -5.07 -1.28
C TYR A 271 16.44 -3.71 -1.00
N LYS A 272 17.79 -3.67 -0.98
CA LYS A 272 18.55 -2.50 -0.49
C LYS A 272 18.10 -2.16 0.95
N LYS A 273 17.50 -0.98 1.17
CA LYS A 273 16.96 -0.56 2.48
C LYS A 273 15.43 -0.58 2.52
N SER A 274 14.81 -1.12 1.47
CA SER A 274 13.35 -1.12 1.32
C SER A 274 12.76 -2.45 1.78
N VAL A 275 11.77 -2.37 2.64
CA VAL A 275 11.01 -3.49 3.18
C VAL A 275 9.53 -3.20 2.97
N GLU A 276 8.69 -4.22 2.86
CA GLU A 276 7.24 -4.03 2.83
C GLU A 276 6.74 -3.50 4.18
N GLY A 277 6.11 -2.32 4.17
CA GLY A 277 5.63 -1.71 5.42
C GLY A 277 4.35 -2.36 5.95
N PHE A 278 3.45 -2.78 5.04
CA PHE A 278 2.18 -3.43 5.36
C PHE A 278 1.70 -4.29 4.19
N GLY A 279 1.67 -3.71 2.98
CA GLY A 279 1.18 -4.39 1.78
C GLY A 279 -0.33 -4.28 1.62
N ILE A 280 -0.85 -3.07 1.39
CA ILE A 280 -2.29 -2.85 1.21
C ILE A 280 -2.91 -3.74 0.12
N SER A 281 -2.14 -4.11 -0.91
CA SER A 281 -2.60 -4.99 -2.00
C SER A 281 -3.00 -6.40 -1.53
N TYR A 282 -2.48 -6.88 -0.40
CA TYR A 282 -2.98 -8.12 0.23
C TYR A 282 -4.42 -7.97 0.73
N ILE A 283 -4.74 -6.82 1.30
CA ILE A 283 -6.11 -6.52 1.77
C ILE A 283 -7.04 -6.24 0.59
N GLU A 284 -6.55 -5.57 -0.46
CA GLU A 284 -7.29 -5.40 -1.71
C GLU A 284 -7.68 -6.75 -2.29
N ALA A 285 -6.74 -7.70 -2.39
CA ALA A 285 -7.02 -9.05 -2.86
C ALA A 285 -7.96 -9.84 -1.91
N ALA A 286 -7.71 -9.74 -0.59
CA ALA A 286 -8.54 -10.39 0.42
C ALA A 286 -10.01 -9.93 0.36
N SER A 287 -10.28 -8.66 0.00
CA SER A 287 -11.64 -8.14 -0.16
C SER A 287 -12.43 -8.77 -1.32
N TYR A 288 -11.73 -9.46 -2.24
CA TYR A 288 -12.34 -10.31 -3.27
C TYR A 288 -12.25 -11.80 -2.92
N GLY A 289 -11.96 -12.14 -1.66
CA GLY A 289 -11.84 -13.53 -1.22
C GLY A 289 -10.59 -14.23 -1.75
N LYS A 290 -9.50 -13.49 -2.04
CA LYS A 290 -8.25 -14.07 -2.52
C LYS A 290 -7.26 -14.19 -1.37
N PRO A 291 -6.90 -15.41 -0.98
CA PRO A 291 -5.86 -15.62 0.01
C PRO A 291 -4.51 -15.21 -0.58
N SER A 292 -3.60 -14.78 0.27
CA SER A 292 -2.33 -14.20 -0.17
C SER A 292 -1.12 -15.03 0.25
N ILE A 293 -0.10 -15.05 -0.61
CA ILE A 293 1.26 -15.46 -0.23
C ILE A 293 2.10 -14.20 -0.12
N GLY A 294 2.57 -13.89 1.09
CA GLY A 294 3.39 -12.73 1.42
C GLY A 294 4.80 -13.10 1.87
N GLY A 295 5.66 -12.08 2.03
CA GLY A 295 7.00 -12.22 2.60
C GLY A 295 6.98 -12.33 4.14
N ILE A 296 8.17 -12.58 4.71
CA ILE A 296 8.36 -12.73 6.17
C ILE A 296 9.17 -11.61 6.82
N TYR A 297 9.65 -10.64 6.02
CA TYR A 297 10.67 -9.70 6.49
C TYR A 297 10.15 -8.33 6.92
N GLY A 298 8.87 -8.04 6.64
CA GLY A 298 8.28 -6.73 6.89
C GLY A 298 6.95 -6.78 7.64
N GLY A 299 6.04 -5.87 7.26
CA GLY A 299 4.72 -5.72 7.89
C GLY A 299 3.63 -6.62 7.32
N GLU A 300 3.97 -7.60 6.47
CA GLU A 300 3.02 -8.51 5.81
C GLU A 300 2.21 -9.33 6.82
N GLY A 301 2.81 -9.66 7.98
CA GLY A 301 2.13 -10.39 9.05
C GLY A 301 0.93 -9.67 9.68
N ASP A 302 0.81 -8.35 9.48
CA ASP A 302 -0.39 -7.59 9.88
C ASP A 302 -1.50 -7.66 8.82
N ALA A 303 -1.14 -7.88 7.55
CA ALA A 303 -2.08 -8.00 6.42
C ALA A 303 -2.47 -9.45 6.11
N ILE A 304 -1.66 -10.44 6.53
CA ILE A 304 -1.87 -11.87 6.30
C ILE A 304 -1.76 -12.64 7.60
N LYS A 305 -2.82 -13.32 8.01
CA LYS A 305 -2.79 -14.31 9.11
C LYS A 305 -2.36 -15.65 8.54
N SER A 306 -1.08 -16.00 8.73
CA SER A 306 -0.50 -17.22 8.16
C SER A 306 -1.25 -18.48 8.61
N GLY A 307 -1.65 -19.32 7.64
CA GLY A 307 -2.46 -20.51 7.86
C GLY A 307 -3.97 -20.27 7.93
N ILE A 308 -4.43 -19.00 7.98
CA ILE A 308 -5.85 -18.63 8.12
C ILE A 308 -6.33 -17.83 6.88
N THR A 309 -5.63 -16.77 6.51
CA THR A 309 -6.00 -15.91 5.36
C THR A 309 -5.02 -16.01 4.19
N GLY A 310 -4.02 -16.88 4.31
CA GLY A 310 -2.95 -17.07 3.36
C GLY A 310 -1.71 -17.64 4.04
N TYR A 311 -0.54 -17.47 3.43
CA TYR A 311 0.72 -17.92 3.99
C TYR A 311 1.82 -16.87 3.86
N LEU A 312 2.82 -16.96 4.73
CA LEU A 312 4.05 -16.18 4.65
C LEU A 312 5.21 -17.11 4.33
N CYS A 313 6.10 -16.69 3.43
CA CYS A 313 7.30 -17.45 3.09
C CYS A 313 8.51 -16.55 2.81
N ASN A 314 9.70 -17.14 2.79
CA ASN A 314 10.92 -16.47 2.38
C ASN A 314 10.90 -16.25 0.86
N GLY A 315 10.68 -15.02 0.41
CA GLY A 315 10.65 -14.65 -1.01
C GLY A 315 12.01 -14.73 -1.73
N ASN A 316 13.12 -14.92 -1.01
CA ASN A 316 14.44 -15.18 -1.59
C ASN A 316 14.70 -16.68 -1.83
N ASP A 317 13.84 -17.55 -1.32
CA ASP A 317 13.99 -19.00 -1.40
C ASP A 317 12.94 -19.58 -2.37
N LEU A 318 13.40 -20.02 -3.53
CA LEU A 318 12.55 -20.60 -4.57
C LEU A 318 11.78 -21.83 -4.07
N ASN A 319 12.44 -22.67 -3.23
CA ASN A 319 11.79 -23.85 -2.70
C ASN A 319 10.69 -23.47 -1.69
N ALA A 320 10.93 -22.47 -0.83
CA ALA A 320 9.93 -21.97 0.10
C ALA A 320 8.70 -21.40 -0.64
N ILE A 321 8.90 -20.66 -1.75
CA ILE A 321 7.80 -20.16 -2.57
C ILE A 321 7.05 -21.32 -3.23
N TYR A 322 7.79 -22.29 -3.80
CA TYR A 322 7.23 -23.47 -4.46
C TYR A 322 6.36 -24.29 -3.51
N GLU A 323 6.89 -24.68 -2.35
CA GLU A 323 6.16 -25.48 -1.36
C GLU A 323 4.93 -24.74 -0.81
N THR A 324 5.03 -23.41 -0.64
CA THR A 324 3.92 -22.60 -0.19
C THR A 324 2.81 -22.51 -1.26
N LEU A 325 3.17 -22.34 -2.54
CA LEU A 325 2.23 -22.38 -3.64
C LEU A 325 1.60 -23.78 -3.79
N LEU A 326 2.41 -24.83 -3.70
CA LEU A 326 1.90 -26.19 -3.76
C LEU A 326 0.89 -26.46 -2.65
N LYS A 327 1.19 -26.03 -1.42
CA LYS A 327 0.33 -26.18 -0.24
C LYS A 327 -1.02 -25.46 -0.40
N ILE A 328 -1.03 -24.24 -0.94
CA ILE A 328 -2.28 -23.47 -1.09
C ILE A 328 -3.13 -23.94 -2.27
N LEU A 329 -2.49 -24.50 -3.31
CA LEU A 329 -3.17 -24.98 -4.52
C LEU A 329 -3.68 -26.41 -4.37
N SER A 330 -3.01 -27.26 -3.59
CA SER A 330 -3.41 -28.66 -3.38
C SER A 330 -4.75 -28.74 -2.66
N GLY A 331 -5.66 -29.56 -3.20
CA GLY A 331 -7.01 -29.71 -2.64
C GLY A 331 -7.83 -28.42 -2.65
N GLU A 332 -7.45 -27.46 -3.50
CA GLU A 332 -8.12 -26.15 -3.60
C GLU A 332 -8.23 -25.40 -2.26
N LYS A 333 -7.23 -25.56 -1.40
CA LYS A 333 -7.22 -24.94 -0.05
C LYS A 333 -7.37 -23.41 -0.10
N TYR A 334 -7.02 -22.80 -1.22
CA TYR A 334 -7.23 -21.36 -1.44
C TYR A 334 -8.69 -20.92 -1.31
N LYS A 335 -9.66 -21.83 -1.55
CA LYS A 335 -11.10 -21.49 -1.40
C LYS A 335 -11.46 -21.25 0.06
N GLU A 336 -11.04 -22.14 0.96
CA GLU A 336 -11.23 -22.00 2.41
C GLU A 336 -10.53 -20.76 2.96
N LEU A 337 -9.25 -20.62 2.64
CA LEU A 337 -8.46 -19.45 3.06
C LEU A 337 -9.02 -18.15 2.49
N GLY A 338 -9.62 -18.20 1.31
CA GLY A 338 -10.25 -17.04 0.66
C GLY A 338 -11.48 -16.53 1.42
N ILE A 339 -12.32 -17.44 1.95
CA ILE A 339 -13.46 -17.06 2.81
C ILE A 339 -12.94 -16.31 4.04
N ASN A 340 -11.92 -16.86 4.70
CA ASN A 340 -11.33 -16.22 5.87
C ASN A 340 -10.66 -14.89 5.55
N ALA A 341 -9.99 -14.79 4.39
CA ALA A 341 -9.38 -13.56 3.91
C ALA A 341 -10.43 -12.46 3.68
N TYR A 342 -11.55 -12.80 3.05
CA TYR A 342 -12.66 -11.87 2.86
C TYR A 342 -13.20 -11.33 4.20
N GLU A 343 -13.48 -12.20 5.17
CA GLU A 343 -13.95 -11.78 6.49
C GLU A 343 -12.92 -10.88 7.19
N PHE A 344 -11.64 -11.26 7.12
CA PHE A 344 -10.56 -10.47 7.71
C PHE A 344 -10.40 -9.10 7.05
N SER A 345 -10.61 -8.99 5.73
CA SER A 345 -10.49 -7.72 5.01
C SER A 345 -11.45 -6.64 5.53
N LYS A 346 -12.60 -7.02 6.07
CA LYS A 346 -13.61 -6.10 6.64
C LYS A 346 -13.10 -5.31 7.84
N GLU A 347 -12.03 -5.78 8.51
CA GLU A 347 -11.39 -5.05 9.61
C GLU A 347 -10.62 -3.81 9.13
N PHE A 348 -10.33 -3.73 7.83
CA PHE A 348 -9.60 -2.65 7.20
C PHE A 348 -10.50 -1.66 6.43
N SER A 349 -11.83 -1.76 6.56
CA SER A 349 -12.72 -0.75 6.00
C SER A 349 -12.43 0.63 6.61
N TRP A 350 -12.50 1.68 5.80
CA TRP A 350 -12.30 3.05 6.29
C TRP A 350 -13.28 3.42 7.40
N GLU A 351 -14.48 2.84 7.41
CA GLU A 351 -15.45 3.03 8.48
C GLU A 351 -14.92 2.57 9.84
N LYS A 352 -14.21 1.44 9.89
CA LYS A 352 -13.60 0.93 11.12
C LYS A 352 -12.27 1.63 11.44
N ILE A 353 -11.45 1.86 10.45
CA ILE A 353 -10.12 2.47 10.64
C ILE A 353 -10.24 3.91 11.12
N ILE A 354 -11.17 4.70 10.57
CA ILE A 354 -11.31 6.10 10.96
C ILE A 354 -11.70 6.26 12.44
N LYS A 355 -12.49 5.33 12.99
CA LYS A 355 -12.88 5.34 14.40
C LYS A 355 -11.66 5.30 15.33
N LYS A 356 -10.59 4.59 14.94
CA LYS A 356 -9.33 4.52 15.70
C LYS A 356 -8.61 5.87 15.75
N TYR A 357 -8.65 6.65 14.67
CA TYR A 357 -8.10 8.01 14.64
C TYR A 357 -8.97 8.96 15.46
N ILE A 358 -10.29 8.91 15.29
CA ILE A 358 -11.22 9.79 15.98
C ILE A 358 -11.20 9.59 17.50
N SER A 359 -10.97 8.35 17.96
CA SER A 359 -10.88 8.06 19.41
C SER A 359 -9.64 8.65 20.09
N LEU A 360 -8.67 9.16 19.32
CA LEU A 360 -7.46 9.83 19.84
C LEU A 360 -7.59 11.35 19.84
N ILE A 361 -8.66 11.92 19.25
CA ILE A 361 -8.92 13.34 19.15
C ILE A 361 -9.83 13.83 20.28
#